data_b59ee555a3f9050f74decd05b7a77668
#
_entry.id   b59ee555a3f9050f74decd05b7a77668
#
_cell.length_a   1.000
_cell.length_b   1.000
_cell.length_c   1.000
_cell.angle_alpha   90.00
_cell.angle_beta   90.00
_cell.angle_gamma   90.00
#
_symmetry.space_group_name_H-M   'P 1'
#
loop_
_entity.id
_entity.type
_entity.pdbx_description
1 polymer ?
#
loop_
_entity_poly.entity_id
_entity_poly.type
_entity_poly.pdbx_seq_one_letter_code
_entity_poly.pdbx_strand_id
1 'polypeptide(L)' 'AASFEAAASRAEVAASDAFVVAVDAEVAADCCDAAAFVSDVFAALALVAAALFEDSAAAALFDASVAFVDAVPALEVAD' A
#
# COMPACT_ATOMS: atom_id res chain seq x y z
N ALA A 1 52.49 24.00 -13.31
CA ALA A 1 51.67 24.49 -12.20
C ALA A 1 50.29 24.85 -12.67
N ALA A 2 50.14 25.69 -13.69
CA ALA A 2 48.80 26.08 -14.22
C ALA A 2 48.03 24.87 -14.76
N SER A 3 48.70 23.90 -15.38
CA SER A 3 48.06 22.69 -15.92
C SER A 3 47.46 21.82 -14.79
N PHE A 4 48.19 21.69 -13.68
CA PHE A 4 47.71 20.90 -12.55
C PHE A 4 46.55 21.60 -11.87
N GLU A 5 46.57 22.91 -11.75
CA GLU A 5 45.49 23.67 -11.16
C GLU A 5 44.25 23.58 -12.03
N ALA A 6 44.40 23.65 -13.35
CA ALA A 6 43.25 23.53 -14.24
C ALA A 6 42.66 22.13 -14.20
N ALA A 7 43.52 21.09 -14.13
CA ALA A 7 43.05 19.71 -14.00
C ALA A 7 42.32 19.50 -12.67
N ALA A 8 42.84 20.05 -11.56
CA ALA A 8 42.21 19.94 -10.27
C ALA A 8 40.87 20.65 -10.24
N SER A 9 40.73 21.83 -10.85
CA SER A 9 39.46 22.53 -10.94
C SER A 9 38.43 21.75 -11.72
N ARG A 10 38.83 21.13 -12.83
CA ARG A 10 37.90 20.30 -13.62
C ARG A 10 37.44 19.08 -12.83
N ALA A 11 38.35 18.47 -12.06
CA ALA A 11 38.01 17.33 -11.25
C ALA A 11 37.01 17.72 -10.16
N GLU A 12 37.19 18.88 -9.55
CA GLU A 12 36.26 19.39 -8.52
C GLU A 12 34.89 19.67 -9.11
N VAL A 13 34.80 20.25 -10.29
CA VAL A 13 33.53 20.52 -10.95
C VAL A 13 32.83 19.21 -11.28
N ALA A 14 33.56 18.23 -11.82
CA ALA A 14 32.99 16.92 -12.13
C ALA A 14 32.48 16.22 -10.87
N ALA A 15 33.22 16.29 -9.78
CA ALA A 15 32.80 15.70 -8.50
C ALA A 15 31.57 16.38 -7.95
N SER A 16 31.48 17.71 -8.08
CA SER A 16 30.32 18.48 -7.65
C SER A 16 29.07 18.11 -8.44
N ASP A 17 29.21 17.98 -9.75
CA ASP A 17 28.09 17.57 -10.63
C ASP A 17 27.62 16.15 -10.27
N ALA A 18 28.54 15.25 -10.03
CA ALA A 18 28.20 13.88 -9.63
C ALA A 18 27.48 13.86 -8.29
N PHE A 19 27.89 14.72 -7.35
CA PHE A 19 27.24 14.84 -6.05
C PHE A 19 25.79 15.31 -6.20
N VAL A 20 25.56 16.34 -7.03
CA VAL A 20 24.22 16.86 -7.28
C VAL A 20 23.31 15.77 -7.86
N VAL A 21 23.83 15.00 -8.83
CA VAL A 21 23.05 13.91 -9.44
C VAL A 21 22.72 12.84 -8.39
N ALA A 22 23.67 12.51 -7.52
CA ALA A 22 23.45 11.53 -6.45
C ALA A 22 22.38 12.00 -5.45
N VAL A 23 22.42 13.27 -5.07
CA VAL A 23 21.43 13.85 -4.15
C VAL A 23 20.04 13.85 -4.79
N ASP A 24 19.95 14.22 -6.06
CA ASP A 24 18.67 14.21 -6.79
C ASP A 24 18.11 12.80 -6.86
N ALA A 25 18.97 11.79 -7.09
CA ALA A 25 18.54 10.39 -7.13
C ALA A 25 18.01 9.93 -5.77
N GLU A 26 18.66 10.34 -4.67
CA GLU A 26 18.21 10.01 -3.32
C GLU A 26 16.86 10.64 -3.02
N VAL A 27 16.68 11.90 -3.38
CA VAL A 27 15.40 12.59 -3.18
C VAL A 27 14.29 11.87 -3.96
N ALA A 28 14.56 11.48 -5.20
CA ALA A 28 13.58 10.76 -6.02
C ALA A 28 13.24 9.41 -5.39
N ALA A 29 14.24 8.68 -4.87
CA ALA A 29 14.02 7.41 -4.21
C ALA A 29 13.18 7.58 -2.94
N ASP A 30 13.45 8.62 -2.14
CA ASP A 30 12.67 8.91 -0.94
C ASP A 30 11.22 9.20 -1.28
N CYS A 31 10.96 9.95 -2.35
CA CYS A 31 9.60 10.22 -2.80
C CYS A 31 8.87 8.95 -3.23
N CYS A 32 9.56 8.05 -3.93
CA CYS A 32 8.99 6.76 -4.32
C CYS A 32 8.68 5.88 -3.11
N ASP A 33 9.58 5.86 -2.13
CA ASP A 33 9.39 5.10 -0.89
C ASP A 33 8.18 5.61 -0.12
N ALA A 34 8.02 6.93 -0.02
CA ALA A 34 6.88 7.53 0.65
C ALA A 34 5.58 7.18 -0.07
N ALA A 35 5.57 7.23 -1.41
CA ALA A 35 4.39 6.86 -2.20
C ALA A 35 4.05 5.38 -2.02
N ALA A 36 5.05 4.51 -1.99
CA ALA A 36 4.85 3.08 -1.76
C ALA A 36 4.26 2.83 -0.38
N PHE A 37 4.75 3.54 0.65
CA PHE A 37 4.22 3.42 2.01
C PHE A 37 2.75 3.81 2.06
N VAL A 38 2.37 4.93 1.42
CA VAL A 38 0.97 5.37 1.38
C VAL A 38 0.10 4.31 0.69
N SER A 39 0.56 3.75 -0.42
CA SER A 39 -0.16 2.69 -1.12
C SER A 39 -0.35 1.46 -0.25
N ASP A 40 0.68 1.08 0.51
CA ASP A 40 0.61 -0.06 1.42
C ASP A 40 -0.41 0.18 2.53
N VAL A 41 -0.47 1.40 3.07
CA VAL A 41 -1.46 1.75 4.10
C VAL A 41 -2.87 1.64 3.54
N PHE A 42 -3.13 2.15 2.33
CA PHE A 42 -4.44 2.03 1.70
C PHE A 42 -4.80 0.57 1.42
N ALA A 43 -3.84 -0.25 1.00
CA ALA A 43 -4.08 -1.67 0.79
C ALA A 43 -4.44 -2.38 2.10
N ALA A 44 -3.76 -2.05 3.19
CA ALA A 44 -4.07 -2.61 4.50
C ALA A 44 -5.47 -2.22 4.97
N LEU A 45 -5.87 -0.95 4.76
CA LEU A 45 -7.21 -0.49 5.10
C LEU A 45 -8.28 -1.20 4.28
N ALA A 46 -8.01 -1.43 2.99
CA ALA A 46 -8.94 -2.16 2.13
C ALA A 46 -9.11 -3.61 2.60
N LEU A 47 -8.04 -4.26 3.06
CA LEU A 47 -8.11 -5.61 3.60
C LEU A 47 -8.94 -5.67 4.87
N VAL A 48 -8.81 -4.68 5.76
CA VAL A 48 -9.61 -4.60 6.98
C VAL A 48 -11.09 -4.44 6.62
N ALA A 49 -11.40 -3.56 5.66
CA ALA A 49 -12.79 -3.36 5.22
C ALA A 49 -13.37 -4.64 4.63
N ALA A 50 -12.59 -5.36 3.81
CA ALA A 50 -13.03 -6.62 3.23
C ALA A 50 -13.32 -7.67 4.32
N ALA A 51 -12.47 -7.75 5.34
CA ALA A 51 -12.68 -8.67 6.46
C ALA A 51 -13.97 -8.35 7.21
N LEU A 52 -14.25 -7.06 7.42
CA LEU A 52 -15.50 -6.65 8.09
C LEU A 52 -16.73 -7.00 7.26
N PHE A 53 -16.66 -6.83 5.95
CA PHE A 53 -17.77 -7.22 5.06
C PHE A 53 -17.98 -8.72 5.06
N GLU A 54 -16.91 -9.51 5.12
CA GLU A 54 -17.02 -10.97 5.21
C GLU A 54 -17.70 -11.39 6.50
N ASP A 55 -17.35 -10.78 7.62
CA ASP A 55 -17.99 -11.06 8.89
C ASP A 55 -19.48 -10.73 8.85
N SER A 56 -19.85 -9.60 8.24
CA SER A 56 -21.26 -9.21 8.10
C SER A 56 -22.01 -10.20 7.22
N ALA A 57 -21.40 -10.66 6.13
CA ALA A 57 -22.00 -11.64 5.24
C ALA A 57 -22.20 -12.98 5.94
N ALA A 58 -21.22 -13.41 6.75
CA ALA A 58 -21.33 -14.65 7.52
C ALA A 58 -22.47 -14.57 8.54
N ALA A 59 -22.60 -13.42 9.22
CA ALA A 59 -23.71 -13.22 10.17
C ALA A 59 -25.07 -13.27 9.46
N ALA A 60 -25.17 -12.65 8.29
CA ALA A 60 -26.41 -12.67 7.51
C ALA A 60 -26.76 -14.09 7.06
N LEU A 61 -25.77 -14.87 6.65
CA LEU A 61 -25.99 -16.27 6.28
C LEU A 61 -26.48 -17.08 7.47
N PHE A 62 -25.90 -16.88 8.62
CA PHE A 62 -26.31 -17.57 9.83
C PHE A 62 -27.76 -17.24 10.17
N ASP A 63 -28.13 -15.95 10.12
CA ASP A 63 -29.50 -15.53 10.42
C ASP A 63 -30.49 -16.14 9.43
N ALA A 64 -30.12 -16.18 8.15
CA ALA A 64 -30.96 -16.79 7.12
C ALA A 64 -31.11 -18.30 7.35
N SER A 65 -30.06 -18.99 7.77
CA SER A 65 -30.10 -20.40 8.10
C SER A 65 -31.04 -20.69 9.27
N VAL A 66 -30.98 -19.86 10.32
CA VAL A 66 -31.84 -19.98 11.50
C VAL A 66 -33.31 -19.78 11.06
N ALA A 67 -33.58 -18.76 10.25
CA ALA A 67 -34.93 -18.50 9.76
C ALA A 67 -35.46 -19.66 8.94
N PHE A 68 -34.61 -20.27 8.10
CA PHE A 68 -35.01 -21.43 7.30
C PHE A 68 -35.35 -22.63 8.19
N VAL A 69 -34.50 -22.91 9.19
CA VAL A 69 -34.74 -24.01 10.14
C VAL A 69 -36.04 -23.81 10.88
N ASP A 70 -36.36 -22.57 11.27
CA ASP A 70 -37.62 -22.26 11.95
C ASP A 70 -38.83 -22.40 11.05
N ALA A 71 -38.66 -22.06 9.77
CA ALA A 71 -39.77 -22.08 8.79
C ALA A 71 -40.18 -23.50 8.41
N VAL A 72 -39.23 -24.45 8.33
CA VAL A 72 -39.53 -25.82 7.89
C VAL A 72 -40.55 -26.52 8.79
N PRO A 73 -40.40 -26.56 10.12
CA PRO A 73 -41.40 -27.16 10.97
C PRO A 73 -42.75 -26.45 10.91
N ALA A 74 -42.78 -25.13 10.73
CA ALA A 74 -44.02 -24.38 10.60
C ALA A 74 -44.79 -24.81 9.35
N LEU A 75 -44.09 -25.06 8.25
CA LEU A 75 -44.72 -25.57 7.03
C LEU A 75 -45.27 -26.98 7.20
N GLU A 76 -44.55 -27.84 7.90
CA GLU A 76 -45.03 -29.19 8.19
C GLU A 76 -46.29 -29.21 9.03
N VAL A 77 -46.33 -28.32 10.02
CA VAL A 77 -47.51 -28.22 10.89
C VAL A 77 -48.73 -27.66 10.14
N ALA A 78 -48.51 -26.75 9.20
CA ALA A 78 -49.58 -26.17 8.41
C ALA A 78 -50.25 -27.18 7.50
N ASP A 79 -49.52 -28.18 7.03
CA ASP A 79 -50.08 -29.24 6.21
C ASP A 79 -50.95 -30.17 7.07
#